data_b9bd55dbc685e095b8fbac761830b2f7
#
_entry.id   b9bd55dbc685e095b8fbac761830b2f7
#
_cell.length_a   1.000
_cell.length_b   1.000
_cell.length_c   1.000
_cell.angle_alpha   90.00
_cell.angle_beta   90.00
_cell.angle_gamma   90.00
#
_symmetry.space_group_name_H-M   'P 1'
#
loop_
_entity.id
_entity.type
_entity.pdbx_description
1 polymer ?
#
loop_
_entity_poly.entity_id
_entity_poly.type
_entity_poly.pdbx_seq_one_letter_code
_entity_poly.pdbx_strand_id
1 'polypeptide(L)'
;QKYSLNGEIIRSYGSIGDAVGHFARPKGIAVDRAGRIYIVDAAFENVQIFDRHGTPLMFFGQPGDQRGNINLPTDIIIDYDNLEYLQRYAAPGFKLEYVVLVASQFGVNKVAAFGFGKMEDIDYGDADTEDRK
;
A
#
# COMPACT_ATOMS: atom_id res chain seq x y z
N GLN A 1 0.60 15.27 3.46
CA GLN A 1 1.01 16.36 2.53
C GLN A 1 2.34 16.01 1.86
N LYS A 2 2.52 16.43 0.62
CA LYS A 2 3.77 16.37 -0.13
C LYS A 2 4.36 17.78 -0.19
N TYR A 3 5.64 17.88 0.13
CA TYR A 3 6.39 19.14 0.13
C TYR A 3 7.52 19.10 -0.90
N SER A 4 7.89 20.26 -1.40
CA SER A 4 9.15 20.48 -2.11
C SER A 4 10.33 20.41 -1.12
N LEU A 5 11.55 20.31 -1.63
CA LEU A 5 12.75 20.40 -0.80
C LEU A 5 12.91 21.75 -0.11
N ASN A 6 12.23 22.80 -0.59
CA ASN A 6 12.22 24.14 0.00
C ASN A 6 11.08 24.32 1.03
N GLY A 7 10.30 23.26 1.32
CA GLY A 7 9.23 23.28 2.31
C GLY A 7 7.87 23.81 1.80
N GLU A 8 7.72 24.03 0.50
CA GLU A 8 6.43 24.44 -0.08
C GLU A 8 5.50 23.25 -0.23
N ILE A 9 4.21 23.41 0.05
CA ILE A 9 3.20 22.38 -0.14
C ILE A 9 2.96 22.18 -1.63
N ILE A 10 3.32 20.99 -2.14
CA ILE A 10 3.03 20.60 -3.52
C ILE A 10 1.62 20.05 -3.62
N ARG A 11 1.20 19.22 -2.64
CA ARG A 11 -0.10 18.51 -2.66
C ARG A 11 -0.51 18.02 -1.28
N SER A 12 -1.82 17.99 -1.06
CA SER A 12 -2.44 17.27 0.06
C SER A 12 -3.11 16.01 -0.45
N TYR A 13 -3.09 14.95 0.36
CA TYR A 13 -3.71 13.65 0.09
C TYR A 13 -4.76 13.39 1.16
N GLY A 14 -6.00 13.14 0.72
CA GLY A 14 -7.12 12.88 1.60
C GLY A 14 -7.52 14.07 2.49
N SER A 15 -8.56 13.85 3.25
CA SER A 15 -9.08 14.75 4.28
C SER A 15 -9.71 13.92 5.41
N ILE A 16 -10.17 14.53 6.46
CA ILE A 16 -10.89 13.83 7.53
C ILE A 16 -12.24 13.37 7.01
N GLY A 17 -12.57 12.10 7.22
CA GLY A 17 -13.84 11.51 6.79
C GLY A 17 -13.81 10.00 6.76
N ASP A 18 -14.92 9.39 6.35
CA ASP A 18 -15.16 7.94 6.32
C ASP A 18 -15.28 7.35 4.89
N ALA A 19 -15.26 8.19 3.87
CA ALA A 19 -15.27 7.75 2.47
C ALA A 19 -13.87 7.36 1.98
N VAL A 20 -13.81 6.62 0.87
CA VAL A 20 -12.56 6.28 0.18
C VAL A 20 -11.79 7.55 -0.17
N GLY A 21 -10.51 7.57 0.12
CA GLY A 21 -9.66 8.75 -0.03
C GLY A 21 -9.69 9.70 1.18
N HIS A 22 -10.48 9.39 2.20
CA HIS A 22 -10.48 10.11 3.48
C HIS A 22 -9.78 9.29 4.56
N PHE A 23 -9.42 9.93 5.65
CA PHE A 23 -8.72 9.32 6.77
C PHE A 23 -9.38 9.70 8.11
N ALA A 24 -9.35 8.76 9.04
CA ALA A 24 -9.73 9.01 10.43
C ALA A 24 -8.50 9.09 11.34
N ARG A 25 -7.54 8.17 11.16
CA ARG A 25 -6.33 8.10 11.99
C ARG A 25 -5.12 7.61 11.20
N PRO A 26 -4.63 8.39 10.22
CA PRO A 26 -3.46 8.01 9.43
C PRO A 26 -2.21 7.95 10.31
N LYS A 27 -1.35 6.94 10.08
CA LYS A 27 -0.13 6.67 10.83
C LYS A 27 1.09 6.56 9.92
N GLY A 28 1.32 5.39 9.35
CA GLY A 28 2.47 5.10 8.49
C GLY A 28 2.22 5.51 7.04
N ILE A 29 3.31 5.81 6.33
CA ILE A 29 3.30 6.14 4.91
C ILE A 29 4.50 5.50 4.23
N ALA A 30 4.28 4.94 3.03
CA ALA A 30 5.33 4.47 2.14
C ALA A 30 5.06 4.93 0.71
N VAL A 31 6.13 5.02 -0.09
CA VAL A 31 6.03 5.38 -1.51
C VAL A 31 6.76 4.32 -2.32
N ASP A 32 6.12 3.79 -3.34
CA ASP A 32 6.71 2.79 -4.23
C ASP A 32 7.54 3.44 -5.36
N ARG A 33 8.22 2.59 -6.14
CA ARG A 33 9.08 3.03 -7.25
C ARG A 33 8.30 3.71 -8.38
N ALA A 34 6.99 3.48 -8.50
CA ALA A 34 6.10 4.15 -9.45
C ALA A 34 5.54 5.48 -8.91
N GLY A 35 5.87 5.85 -7.67
CA GLY A 35 5.39 7.07 -7.01
C GLY A 35 3.99 6.94 -6.42
N ARG A 36 3.43 5.72 -6.30
CA ARG A 36 2.18 5.48 -5.59
C ARG A 36 2.41 5.60 -4.09
N ILE A 37 1.45 6.14 -3.39
CA ILE A 37 1.54 6.46 -1.98
C ILE A 37 0.61 5.53 -1.20
N TYR A 38 1.16 4.85 -0.22
CA TYR A 38 0.49 3.91 0.66
C TYR A 38 0.35 4.54 2.03
N ILE A 39 -0.87 4.67 2.52
CA ILE A 39 -1.16 5.29 3.81
C ILE A 39 -1.94 4.31 4.67
N VAL A 40 -1.41 4.04 5.85
CA VAL A 40 -2.06 3.21 6.87
C VAL A 40 -3.02 4.06 7.69
N ASP A 41 -4.28 3.65 7.77
CA ASP A 41 -5.25 4.24 8.71
C ASP A 41 -5.53 3.28 9.86
N ALA A 42 -5.16 3.68 11.07
CA ALA A 42 -5.33 2.86 12.26
C ALA A 42 -6.79 2.77 12.74
N ALA A 43 -7.63 3.71 12.39
CA ALA A 43 -9.04 3.68 12.77
C ALA A 43 -9.89 2.82 11.82
N PHE A 44 -9.56 2.85 10.53
CA PHE A 44 -10.20 2.00 9.53
C PHE A 44 -9.55 0.62 9.42
N GLU A 45 -8.38 0.45 10.05
CA GLU A 45 -7.61 -0.79 10.02
C GLU A 45 -7.35 -1.28 8.58
N ASN A 46 -6.96 -0.35 7.73
CA ASN A 46 -6.67 -0.57 6.32
C ASN A 46 -5.46 0.22 5.84
N VAL A 47 -5.04 -0.09 4.62
CA VAL A 47 -4.07 0.68 3.83
C VAL A 47 -4.79 1.24 2.63
N GLN A 48 -4.70 2.53 2.40
CA GLN A 48 -5.18 3.17 1.18
C GLN A 48 -4.01 3.50 0.26
N ILE A 49 -4.18 3.23 -1.03
CA ILE A 49 -3.19 3.52 -2.07
C ILE A 49 -3.69 4.65 -2.96
N PHE A 50 -2.83 5.63 -3.17
CA PHE A 50 -3.07 6.76 -4.06
C PHE A 50 -2.03 6.76 -5.18
N ASP A 51 -2.41 7.25 -6.34
CA ASP A 51 -1.45 7.59 -7.37
C ASP A 51 -0.62 8.84 -6.98
N ARG A 52 0.39 9.15 -7.79
CA ARG A 52 1.22 10.34 -7.57
C ARG A 52 0.46 11.67 -7.68
N HIS A 53 -0.74 11.65 -8.27
CA HIS A 53 -1.62 12.81 -8.44
C HIS A 53 -2.64 12.96 -7.32
N GLY A 54 -2.70 11.99 -6.39
CA GLY A 54 -3.60 12.02 -5.23
C GLY A 54 -4.95 11.37 -5.49
N THR A 55 -5.11 10.63 -6.59
CA THR A 55 -6.30 9.85 -6.87
C THR A 55 -6.27 8.55 -6.06
N PRO A 56 -7.30 8.23 -5.28
CA PRO A 56 -7.40 6.92 -4.64
C PRO A 56 -7.49 5.81 -5.67
N LEU A 57 -6.62 4.80 -5.55
CA LEU A 57 -6.59 3.65 -6.47
C LEU A 57 -7.31 2.44 -5.88
N MET A 58 -6.98 2.10 -4.63
CA MET A 58 -7.58 0.97 -3.93
C MET A 58 -7.28 1.06 -2.43
N PHE A 59 -7.91 0.18 -1.67
CA PHE A 59 -7.55 -0.09 -0.28
C PHE A 59 -7.54 -1.59 -0.02
N PHE A 60 -6.80 -2.01 1.01
CA PHE A 60 -6.73 -3.40 1.46
C PHE A 60 -6.50 -3.46 2.97
N GLY A 61 -6.68 -4.65 3.54
CA GLY A 61 -6.66 -4.88 4.97
C GLY A 61 -8.04 -4.66 5.60
N GLN A 62 -8.24 -5.34 6.70
CA GLN A 62 -9.44 -5.24 7.55
C GLN A 62 -9.10 -5.78 8.94
N PRO A 63 -9.87 -5.44 9.98
CA PRO A 63 -9.67 -5.97 11.32
C PRO A 63 -9.92 -7.48 11.39
N GLY A 64 -9.26 -8.15 12.33
CA GLY A 64 -9.48 -9.57 12.62
C GLY A 64 -8.19 -10.35 12.85
N ASP A 65 -8.32 -11.66 13.01
CA ASP A 65 -7.22 -12.57 13.38
C ASP A 65 -6.78 -13.51 12.26
N GLN A 66 -7.40 -13.41 11.08
CA GLN A 66 -7.05 -14.25 9.95
C GLN A 66 -5.85 -13.69 9.19
N ARG A 67 -5.28 -14.49 8.30
CA ARG A 67 -4.19 -14.06 7.42
C ARG A 67 -4.65 -12.85 6.58
N GLY A 68 -3.83 -11.83 6.55
CA GLY A 68 -4.13 -10.57 5.83
C GLY A 68 -4.95 -9.56 6.64
N ASN A 69 -5.41 -9.93 7.84
CA ASN A 69 -6.02 -8.96 8.75
C ASN A 69 -4.93 -8.13 9.45
N ILE A 70 -5.27 -6.88 9.73
CA ILE A 70 -4.40 -5.93 10.43
C ILE A 70 -5.21 -5.26 11.55
N ASN A 71 -4.59 -5.12 12.72
CA ASN A 71 -5.27 -4.58 13.90
C ASN A 71 -4.49 -3.39 14.47
N LEU A 72 -5.13 -2.22 14.45
CA LEU A 72 -4.51 -0.95 14.80
C LEU A 72 -3.13 -0.80 14.14
N PRO A 73 -3.06 -0.83 12.80
CA PRO A 73 -1.79 -0.75 12.10
C PRO A 73 -1.11 0.60 12.36
N THR A 74 0.23 0.58 12.47
CA THR A 74 1.02 1.74 12.87
C THR A 74 2.03 2.17 11.84
N ASP A 75 2.55 1.22 11.06
CA ASP A 75 3.62 1.51 10.11
C ASP A 75 3.57 0.60 8.90
N ILE A 76 4.25 1.01 7.83
CA ILE A 76 4.24 0.35 6.53
C ILE A 76 5.59 0.54 5.84
N ILE A 77 6.08 -0.51 5.22
CA ILE A 77 7.22 -0.46 4.31
C ILE A 77 6.94 -1.23 3.03
N ILE A 78 7.66 -0.89 1.97
CA ILE A 78 7.64 -1.62 0.70
C ILE A 78 9.00 -2.28 0.50
N ASP A 79 8.98 -3.61 0.39
CA ASP A 79 10.18 -4.45 0.26
C ASP A 79 10.32 -4.93 -1.19
N TYR A 80 11.47 -4.64 -1.78
CA TYR A 80 11.89 -5.10 -3.10
C TYR A 80 13.07 -6.07 -3.03
N ASP A 81 13.71 -6.19 -1.88
CA ASP A 81 15.01 -6.86 -1.75
C ASP A 81 14.87 -8.34 -1.36
N ASN A 82 13.77 -8.71 -0.70
CA ASN A 82 13.53 -10.07 -0.23
C ASN A 82 12.57 -10.89 -1.11
N LEU A 83 12.36 -10.49 -2.35
CA LEU A 83 11.39 -11.12 -3.25
C LEU A 83 11.69 -12.59 -3.54
N GLU A 84 12.94 -12.97 -3.72
CA GLU A 84 13.34 -14.36 -3.93
C GLU A 84 12.90 -15.26 -2.77
N TYR A 85 13.11 -14.79 -1.54
CA TYR A 85 12.67 -15.51 -0.34
C TYR A 85 11.14 -15.56 -0.22
N LEU A 86 10.47 -14.43 -0.48
CA LEU A 86 9.02 -14.28 -0.29
C LEU A 86 8.21 -14.92 -1.40
N GLN A 87 8.77 -15.12 -2.61
CA GLN A 87 8.11 -15.75 -3.75
C GLN A 87 7.54 -17.14 -3.42
N ARG A 88 8.16 -17.88 -2.52
CA ARG A 88 7.68 -19.23 -2.09
C ARG A 88 6.31 -19.20 -1.41
N TYR A 89 5.88 -18.06 -0.92
CA TYR A 89 4.59 -17.86 -0.25
C TYR A 89 3.52 -17.30 -1.17
N ALA A 90 3.88 -16.93 -2.39
CA ALA A 90 2.94 -16.46 -3.39
C ALA A 90 2.07 -17.60 -3.93
N ALA A 91 0.90 -17.27 -4.46
CA ALA A 91 0.06 -18.25 -5.13
C ALA A 91 0.76 -18.81 -6.38
N PRO A 92 0.46 -20.07 -6.78
CA PRO A 92 1.01 -20.63 -8.01
C PRO A 92 0.74 -19.73 -9.22
N GLY A 93 1.78 -19.48 -10.03
CA GLY A 93 1.70 -18.61 -11.21
C GLY A 93 1.67 -17.10 -10.90
N PHE A 94 1.75 -16.72 -9.63
CA PHE A 94 1.84 -15.29 -9.24
C PHE A 94 3.29 -14.88 -9.04
N LYS A 95 3.77 -13.93 -9.85
CA LYS A 95 5.12 -13.37 -9.75
C LYS A 95 5.11 -12.08 -8.96
N LEU A 96 5.82 -12.07 -7.82
CA LEU A 96 5.97 -10.89 -6.97
C LEU A 96 6.84 -9.83 -7.66
N GLU A 97 6.37 -8.60 -7.62
CA GLU A 97 7.12 -7.40 -8.01
C GLU A 97 7.62 -6.62 -6.78
N TYR A 98 6.84 -6.61 -5.72
CA TYR A 98 7.20 -6.06 -4.42
C TYR A 98 6.26 -6.62 -3.33
N VAL A 99 6.65 -6.44 -2.09
CA VAL A 99 5.84 -6.83 -0.93
C VAL A 99 5.64 -5.62 -0.03
N VAL A 100 4.41 -5.42 0.41
CA VAL A 100 4.04 -4.42 1.40
C VAL A 100 3.97 -5.10 2.77
N LEU A 101 4.77 -4.63 3.71
CA LEU A 101 4.76 -5.10 5.09
C LEU A 101 4.06 -4.06 5.96
N VAL A 102 3.05 -4.49 6.70
CA VAL A 102 2.27 -3.64 7.60
C VAL A 102 2.42 -4.12 9.03
N ALA A 103 2.87 -3.23 9.91
CA ALA A 103 2.99 -3.51 11.34
C ALA A 103 1.68 -3.19 12.08
N SER A 104 1.22 -4.14 12.88
CA SER A 104 0.02 -4.02 13.72
C SER A 104 0.39 -3.93 15.20
N GLN A 105 -0.29 -3.05 15.92
CA GLN A 105 -0.08 -2.87 17.35
C GLN A 105 -0.70 -4.02 18.15
N PHE A 106 -1.85 -4.50 17.72
CA PHE A 106 -2.62 -5.55 18.40
C PHE A 106 -2.83 -6.76 17.47
N GLY A 107 -3.51 -7.77 17.99
CA GLY A 107 -3.83 -9.00 17.28
C GLY A 107 -2.66 -9.98 17.21
N VAL A 108 -2.89 -11.11 16.57
CA VAL A 108 -1.91 -12.20 16.40
C VAL A 108 -0.94 -11.91 15.26
N ASN A 109 -1.38 -11.16 14.25
CA ASN A 109 -0.59 -10.78 13.08
C ASN A 109 0.14 -9.48 13.37
N LYS A 110 1.34 -9.55 13.97
CA LYS A 110 2.14 -8.35 14.29
C LYS A 110 2.72 -7.69 13.04
N VAL A 111 3.04 -8.48 12.03
CA VAL A 111 3.44 -8.01 10.71
C VAL A 111 2.67 -8.83 9.67
N ALA A 112 1.90 -8.16 8.85
CA ALA A 112 1.22 -8.76 7.71
C ALA A 112 1.97 -8.43 6.42
N ALA A 113 2.15 -9.42 5.55
CA ALA A 113 2.80 -9.26 4.25
C ALA A 113 1.76 -9.38 3.13
N PHE A 114 1.73 -8.39 2.25
CA PHE A 114 0.85 -8.34 1.08
C PHE A 114 1.71 -8.31 -0.18
N GLY A 115 1.59 -9.36 -1.00
CA GLY A 115 2.31 -9.47 -2.27
C GLY A 115 1.60 -8.68 -3.38
N PHE A 116 2.36 -7.87 -4.08
CA PHE A 116 1.94 -7.19 -5.30
C PHE A 116 2.74 -7.72 -6.48
N GLY A 117 2.08 -7.94 -7.60
CA GLY A 117 2.70 -8.52 -8.77
C GLY A 117 1.68 -8.89 -9.84
N LYS A 118 2.04 -9.85 -10.69
CA LYS A 118 1.23 -10.26 -11.85
C LYS A 118 1.08 -11.79 -11.90
N MET A 119 -0.04 -12.24 -12.41
CA MET A 119 -0.19 -13.64 -12.85
C MET A 119 0.57 -13.83 -14.17
N GLU A 120 1.35 -14.89 -14.27
CA GLU A 120 2.20 -15.16 -15.45
C GLU A 120 1.39 -15.48 -16.71
N ASP A 121 0.17 -15.96 -16.57
CA ASP A 121 -0.74 -16.37 -17.66
C ASP A 121 -1.73 -15.27 -18.07
N ILE A 122 -1.68 -14.08 -17.46
CA ILE A 122 -2.57 -12.96 -17.75
C ILE A 122 -1.80 -11.84 -18.44
N ASP A 123 -2.27 -11.44 -19.62
CA ASP A 123 -1.82 -10.23 -20.28
C ASP A 123 -2.52 -9.00 -19.67
N TYR A 124 -1.76 -8.17 -18.96
CA TYR A 124 -2.27 -6.94 -18.35
C TYR A 124 -2.24 -5.73 -19.30
N GLY A 125 -1.76 -5.92 -20.53
CA GLY A 125 -1.52 -4.82 -21.50
C GLY A 125 -0.38 -3.89 -21.05
N ASP A 126 0.05 -3.02 -21.95
CA ASP A 126 1.07 -1.99 -21.64
C ASP A 126 0.41 -0.77 -20.96
N ALA A 127 0.20 -0.85 -19.67
CA ALA A 127 -0.30 0.30 -18.88
C ALA A 127 0.70 1.48 -18.82
N ASP A 128 1.94 1.27 -19.28
CA ASP A 128 3.05 2.24 -19.15
C ASP A 128 3.15 3.26 -20.31
N THR A 129 2.24 3.25 -21.28
CA THR A 129 2.39 4.10 -22.48
C THR A 129 1.63 5.43 -22.44
N GLU A 130 0.75 5.67 -21.48
CA GLU A 130 -0.04 6.93 -21.43
C GLU A 130 0.57 8.07 -20.61
N ASP A 131 1.60 7.82 -19.80
CA ASP A 131 2.15 8.81 -18.86
C ASP A 131 3.44 9.52 -19.34
N ARG A 132 3.76 9.47 -20.63
CA ARG A 132 4.93 10.15 -21.23
C ARG A 132 4.58 11.38 -22.09
N LYS A 133 3.45 11.99 -21.84
CA LYS A 133 3.16 13.28 -22.48
C LYS A 133 2.97 14.38 -21.45
#